data_45fa94a26f7486170891e6ae15cb2ee0
#
_entry.id   45fa94a26f7486170891e6ae15cb2ee0
#
_cell.length_a   1.000
_cell.length_b   1.000
_cell.length_c   1.000
_cell.angle_alpha   90.00
_cell.angle_beta   90.00
_cell.angle_gamma   90.00
#
_symmetry.space_group_name_H-M   'P 1'
#
loop_
_entity.id
_entity.type
_entity.pdbx_description
1 polymer ?
#
loop_
_entity_poly.entity_id
_entity_poly.type
_entity_poly.pdbx_seq_one_letter_code
_entity_poly.pdbx_strand_id
1 'polypeptide(L)'
;MAIDTTTSGMSALPSNILSTAQYKAQQDAAKSAASTKSMGQDAFLKLFTTQLTHQDPTDPVKNEAFVAQLAQFSQLEASTAMKTSMENMAAAMSGDRMLGAASLIGKTVSVPDGPVAVTDTTVAQGVINLPSGADGIKLQVFNDKGVLVRSQIIGAQPVGDFTLAWDGMTDGGAAAPNGTYRYVANVNSGGKVSTPTVNTYATVRLSLIHI
;
A
#
# COMPACT_ATOMS: atom_id res chain seq x y z
N MET A 1 -50.37 21.88 -7.22
CA MET A 1 -49.67 20.59 -7.15
C MET A 1 -48.19 20.94 -7.07
N ALA A 2 -47.64 21.01 -5.85
CA ALA A 2 -46.27 21.39 -5.61
C ALA A 2 -45.41 20.11 -5.59
N ILE A 3 -44.32 20.09 -6.38
CA ILE A 3 -43.38 18.98 -6.43
C ILE A 3 -42.32 19.24 -5.37
N ASP A 4 -42.34 18.42 -4.34
CA ASP A 4 -41.36 18.39 -3.25
C ASP A 4 -40.09 17.70 -3.76
N THR A 5 -39.03 18.47 -4.00
CA THR A 5 -37.71 17.95 -4.34
C THR A 5 -36.97 17.63 -3.05
N THR A 6 -37.18 16.42 -2.54
CA THR A 6 -36.35 15.84 -1.49
C THR A 6 -34.93 15.65 -2.04
N THR A 7 -34.05 16.51 -1.60
CA THR A 7 -32.60 16.40 -1.81
C THR A 7 -32.09 15.19 -1.03
N SER A 8 -31.93 14.07 -1.72
CA SER A 8 -31.41 12.84 -1.18
C SER A 8 -29.91 12.98 -0.92
N GLY A 9 -29.53 12.78 0.34
CA GLY A 9 -28.25 12.52 0.96
C GLY A 9 -26.99 12.57 0.11
N MET A 10 -26.26 13.68 0.17
CA MET A 10 -24.83 13.67 -0.05
C MET A 10 -24.20 12.88 1.11
N SER A 11 -23.78 11.65 0.83
CA SER A 11 -22.93 10.89 1.75
C SER A 11 -21.74 11.77 2.14
N ALA A 12 -21.60 12.02 3.42
CA ALA A 12 -20.48 12.76 3.98
C ALA A 12 -19.17 12.07 3.55
N LEU A 13 -18.29 12.82 2.90
CA LEU A 13 -16.94 12.37 2.58
C LEU A 13 -16.23 11.96 3.89
N PRO A 14 -15.41 10.90 3.88
CA PRO A 14 -14.67 10.50 5.06
C PRO A 14 -13.83 11.67 5.58
N SER A 15 -13.79 11.84 6.90
CA SER A 15 -13.20 12.99 7.61
C SER A 15 -11.70 13.21 7.41
N ASN A 16 -11.02 12.33 6.69
CA ASN A 16 -9.60 12.44 6.34
C ASN A 16 -9.34 13.02 4.94
N ILE A 17 -10.38 13.32 4.16
CA ILE A 17 -10.25 14.02 2.89
C ILE A 17 -10.44 15.52 3.14
N LEU A 18 -9.34 16.25 3.21
CA LEU A 18 -9.39 17.70 3.27
C LEU A 18 -10.01 18.25 1.99
N SER A 19 -11.00 19.12 2.11
CA SER A 19 -11.52 19.86 0.97
C SER A 19 -10.41 20.77 0.42
N THR A 20 -10.50 21.13 -0.86
CA THR A 20 -9.53 22.03 -1.50
C THR A 20 -9.40 23.35 -0.72
N ALA A 21 -10.47 23.82 -0.10
CA ALA A 21 -10.49 25.01 0.73
C ALA A 21 -9.70 24.82 2.05
N GLN A 22 -9.85 23.68 2.71
CA GLN A 22 -9.11 23.34 3.93
C GLN A 22 -7.62 23.12 3.67
N TYR A 23 -7.27 22.47 2.53
CA TYR A 23 -5.87 22.33 2.12
C TYR A 23 -5.22 23.69 1.84
N LYS A 24 -5.94 24.58 1.14
CA LYS A 24 -5.46 25.94 0.87
C LYS A 24 -5.31 26.76 2.15
N ALA A 25 -6.27 26.69 3.06
CA ALA A 25 -6.19 27.37 4.36
C ALA A 25 -5.01 26.88 5.21
N GLN A 26 -4.71 25.58 5.19
CA GLN A 26 -3.57 25.01 5.89
C GLN A 26 -2.24 25.44 5.26
N GLN A 27 -2.18 25.56 3.93
CA GLN A 27 -1.02 26.05 3.21
C GLN A 27 -0.77 27.53 3.46
N ASP A 28 -1.82 28.35 3.50
CA ASP A 28 -1.73 29.78 3.79
C ASP A 28 -1.34 30.03 5.27
N ALA A 29 -1.84 29.24 6.21
CA ALA A 29 -1.43 29.28 7.60
C ALA A 29 0.05 28.89 7.79
N ALA A 30 0.53 27.89 7.06
CA ALA A 30 1.94 27.48 7.08
C ALA A 30 2.86 28.59 6.49
N LYS A 31 2.43 29.24 5.41
CA LYS A 31 3.16 30.38 4.82
C LYS A 31 3.20 31.59 5.76
N SER A 32 2.11 31.90 6.44
CA SER A 32 2.05 32.99 7.42
C SER A 32 2.97 32.72 8.61
N ALA A 33 3.01 31.48 9.12
CA ALA A 33 3.91 31.11 10.21
C ALA A 33 5.40 31.18 9.81
N ALA A 34 5.75 30.81 8.58
CA ALA A 34 7.11 30.93 8.06
C ALA A 34 7.54 32.40 7.88
N SER A 35 6.62 33.26 7.39
CA SER A 35 6.87 34.67 7.22
C SER A 35 7.10 35.40 8.56
N THR A 36 6.34 35.06 9.60
CA THR A 36 6.48 35.68 10.93
C THR A 36 7.79 35.27 11.61
N LYS A 37 8.30 34.04 11.33
CA LYS A 37 9.59 33.58 11.87
C LYS A 37 10.81 34.27 11.25
N SER A 38 10.81 34.46 9.94
CA SER A 38 11.93 35.16 9.25
C SER A 38 12.02 36.61 9.67
N MET A 39 10.88 37.28 9.91
CA MET A 39 10.85 38.65 10.42
C MET A 39 11.50 38.81 11.80
N GLY A 40 11.45 37.81 12.66
CA GLY A 40 12.09 37.84 13.98
C GLY A 40 13.62 37.89 13.91
N GLN A 41 14.22 37.11 13.01
CA GLN A 41 15.66 37.04 12.82
C GLN A 41 16.20 38.33 12.14
N ASP A 42 15.52 38.80 11.10
CA ASP A 42 15.89 40.01 10.39
C ASP A 42 15.75 41.29 11.28
N ALA A 43 14.67 41.38 12.06
CA ALA A 43 14.47 42.44 13.02
C ALA A 43 15.55 42.44 14.10
N PHE A 44 15.94 41.24 14.58
CA PHE A 44 17.01 41.08 15.56
C PHE A 44 18.38 41.52 14.97
N LEU A 45 18.75 41.07 13.79
CA LEU A 45 20.01 41.44 13.13
C LEU A 45 20.10 42.94 12.91
N LYS A 46 18.98 43.58 12.56
CA LYS A 46 18.89 45.01 12.41
C LYS A 46 19.09 45.75 13.75
N LEU A 47 18.50 45.25 14.82
CA LEU A 47 18.63 45.81 16.16
C LEU A 47 20.05 45.63 16.70
N PHE A 48 20.66 44.46 16.48
CA PHE A 48 22.04 44.17 16.86
C PHE A 48 23.07 45.03 16.12
N THR A 49 22.93 45.18 14.80
CA THR A 49 23.81 46.07 14.01
C THR A 49 23.64 47.53 14.42
N THR A 50 22.43 47.98 14.72
CA THR A 50 22.18 49.33 15.22
C THR A 50 22.82 49.56 16.60
N GLN A 51 22.75 48.57 17.50
CA GLN A 51 23.42 48.66 18.80
C GLN A 51 24.94 48.68 18.68
N LEU A 52 25.51 47.85 17.77
CA LEU A 52 26.95 47.84 17.52
C LEU A 52 27.50 49.22 16.99
N THR A 53 26.70 49.90 16.18
CA THR A 53 27.07 51.22 15.61
C THR A 53 26.94 52.38 16.60
N HIS A 54 26.20 52.20 17.70
CA HIS A 54 25.94 53.25 18.72
C HIS A 54 26.58 52.95 20.07
N GLN A 55 27.41 51.89 20.20
CA GLN A 55 28.09 51.55 21.44
C GLN A 55 29.32 52.44 21.70
N ASP A 56 29.48 52.83 22.96
CA ASP A 56 30.69 53.53 23.42
C ASP A 56 31.88 52.51 23.44
N PRO A 57 33.01 52.82 22.81
CA PRO A 57 34.18 51.95 22.74
C PRO A 57 34.78 51.59 24.11
N THR A 58 34.44 52.34 25.16
CA THR A 58 35.04 52.18 26.50
C THR A 58 34.27 51.26 27.43
N ASP A 59 32.98 50.92 27.12
CA ASP A 59 32.18 49.99 27.95
C ASP A 59 31.26 49.12 27.05
N PRO A 60 31.81 48.09 26.37
CA PRO A 60 31.04 47.23 25.49
C PRO A 60 30.09 46.31 26.29
N VAL A 61 28.79 46.41 26.02
CA VAL A 61 27.78 45.54 26.62
C VAL A 61 27.99 44.07 26.14
N LYS A 62 28.13 43.13 27.09
CA LYS A 62 28.34 41.72 26.80
C LYS A 62 27.03 41.05 26.31
N ASN A 63 26.84 40.98 25.00
CA ASN A 63 25.66 40.38 24.38
C ASN A 63 25.81 38.85 24.16
N GLU A 64 26.78 38.20 24.83
CA GLU A 64 27.06 36.76 24.65
C GLU A 64 25.84 35.85 24.93
N ALA A 65 25.04 36.19 25.94
CA ALA A 65 23.84 35.41 26.29
C ALA A 65 22.77 35.50 25.19
N PHE A 66 22.63 36.64 24.53
CA PHE A 66 21.67 36.78 23.42
C PHE A 66 22.13 36.07 22.16
N VAL A 67 23.42 36.09 21.85
CA VAL A 67 24.01 35.35 20.72
C VAL A 67 23.84 33.84 20.94
N ALA A 68 24.04 33.35 22.16
CA ALA A 68 23.80 31.95 22.51
C ALA A 68 22.34 31.55 22.35
N GLN A 69 21.39 32.40 22.77
CA GLN A 69 19.96 32.15 22.56
C GLN A 69 19.60 32.11 21.07
N LEU A 70 20.16 33.01 20.28
CA LEU A 70 19.93 33.03 18.83
C LEU A 70 20.49 31.80 18.15
N ALA A 71 21.67 31.31 18.57
CA ALA A 71 22.24 30.07 18.08
C ALA A 71 21.32 28.87 18.41
N GLN A 72 20.73 28.83 19.62
CA GLN A 72 19.76 27.82 20.00
C GLN A 72 18.48 27.89 19.15
N PHE A 73 17.95 29.10 18.88
CA PHE A 73 16.80 29.25 17.99
C PHE A 73 17.11 28.83 16.56
N SER A 74 18.27 29.20 16.02
CA SER A 74 18.70 28.77 14.69
C SER A 74 18.86 27.23 14.59
N GLN A 75 19.37 26.58 15.65
CA GLN A 75 19.47 25.13 15.72
C GLN A 75 18.08 24.47 15.75
N LEU A 76 17.14 25.01 16.51
CA LEU A 76 15.76 24.53 16.56
C LEU A 76 15.06 24.69 15.22
N GLU A 77 15.30 25.82 14.54
CA GLU A 77 14.74 26.08 13.22
C GLU A 77 15.30 25.10 12.18
N ALA A 78 16.62 24.89 12.15
CA ALA A 78 17.25 23.89 11.29
C ALA A 78 16.70 22.49 11.54
N SER A 79 16.50 22.12 12.80
CA SER A 79 15.92 20.82 13.19
C SER A 79 14.46 20.68 12.72
N THR A 80 13.68 21.77 12.83
CA THR A 80 12.28 21.78 12.38
C THR A 80 12.18 21.72 10.86
N ALA A 81 13.05 22.43 10.14
CA ALA A 81 13.14 22.36 8.68
C ALA A 81 13.51 20.95 8.19
N MET A 82 14.47 20.33 8.88
CA MET A 82 14.87 18.94 8.61
C MET A 82 13.71 17.95 8.83
N LYS A 83 12.95 18.10 9.94
CA LYS A 83 11.75 17.30 10.21
C LYS A 83 10.73 17.44 9.09
N THR A 84 10.41 18.67 8.68
CA THR A 84 9.46 18.94 7.59
C THR A 84 9.94 18.35 6.26
N SER A 85 11.24 18.41 5.97
CA SER A 85 11.82 17.80 4.77
C SER A 85 11.68 16.28 4.80
N MET A 86 11.88 15.63 5.96
CA MET A 86 11.67 14.20 6.13
C MET A 86 10.20 13.79 5.97
N GLU A 87 9.28 14.59 6.51
CA GLU A 87 7.83 14.37 6.35
C GLU A 87 7.41 14.47 4.88
N ASN A 88 7.91 15.49 4.16
CA ASN A 88 7.66 15.64 2.73
C ASN A 88 8.25 14.49 1.91
N MET A 89 9.45 14.02 2.25
CA MET A 89 10.07 12.87 1.60
C MET A 89 9.27 11.59 1.83
N ALA A 90 8.80 11.36 3.06
CA ALA A 90 7.95 10.22 3.38
C ALA A 90 6.61 10.27 2.62
N ALA A 91 6.01 11.45 2.49
CA ALA A 91 4.80 11.67 1.70
C ALA A 91 5.02 11.40 0.21
N ALA A 92 6.14 11.85 -0.36
CA ALA A 92 6.51 11.59 -1.76
C ALA A 92 6.70 10.09 -2.02
N MET A 93 7.40 9.38 -1.12
CA MET A 93 7.58 7.91 -1.24
C MET A 93 6.25 7.14 -1.14
N SER A 94 5.28 7.64 -0.39
CA SER A 94 3.95 7.06 -0.32
C SER A 94 3.17 7.25 -1.63
N GLY A 95 3.33 8.39 -2.29
CA GLY A 95 2.74 8.67 -3.60
C GLY A 95 3.26 7.74 -4.70
N ASP A 96 4.56 7.47 -4.74
CA ASP A 96 5.18 6.58 -5.73
C ASP A 96 4.69 5.13 -5.58
N ARG A 97 4.48 4.66 -4.35
CA ARG A 97 3.89 3.32 -4.11
C ARG A 97 2.47 3.22 -4.63
N MET A 98 1.68 4.28 -4.50
CA MET A 98 0.30 4.32 -4.98
C MET A 98 0.24 4.30 -6.51
N LEU A 99 1.12 5.03 -7.19
CA LEU A 99 1.26 4.98 -8.65
C LEU A 99 1.72 3.60 -9.14
N GLY A 100 2.69 2.99 -8.44
CA GLY A 100 3.15 1.62 -8.71
C GLY A 100 2.02 0.60 -8.58
N ALA A 101 1.22 0.68 -7.52
CA ALA A 101 0.06 -0.18 -7.32
C ALA A 101 -1.02 0.04 -8.40
N ALA A 102 -1.25 1.29 -8.81
CA ALA A 102 -2.22 1.62 -9.86
C ALA A 102 -1.82 1.00 -11.22
N SER A 103 -0.54 0.89 -11.52
CA SER A 103 -0.03 0.28 -12.76
C SER A 103 -0.29 -1.23 -12.84
N LEU A 104 -0.55 -1.88 -11.71
CA LEU A 104 -0.87 -3.31 -11.63
C LEU A 104 -2.36 -3.59 -11.87
N ILE A 105 -3.23 -2.58 -11.81
CA ILE A 105 -4.67 -2.77 -12.03
C ILE A 105 -4.89 -3.33 -13.43
N GLY A 106 -5.69 -4.39 -13.51
CA GLY A 106 -5.96 -5.11 -14.75
C GLY A 106 -4.86 -6.10 -15.18
N LYS A 107 -3.72 -6.12 -14.51
CA LYS A 107 -2.66 -7.12 -14.77
C LYS A 107 -2.99 -8.42 -14.07
N THR A 108 -2.58 -9.52 -14.70
CA THR A 108 -2.62 -10.85 -14.09
C THR A 108 -1.33 -11.09 -13.34
N VAL A 109 -1.44 -11.46 -12.07
CA VAL A 109 -0.31 -11.79 -11.20
C VAL A 109 -0.38 -13.24 -10.77
N SER A 110 0.78 -13.86 -10.64
CA SER A 110 0.90 -15.20 -10.07
C SER A 110 0.89 -15.09 -8.54
N VAL A 111 0.04 -15.88 -7.91
CA VAL A 111 -0.13 -15.91 -6.44
C VAL A 111 0.20 -17.32 -5.96
N PRO A 112 1.29 -17.52 -5.20
CA PRO A 112 1.64 -18.81 -4.62
C PRO A 112 0.54 -19.29 -3.66
N ASP A 113 0.08 -20.52 -3.83
CA ASP A 113 -1.04 -21.12 -3.08
C ASP A 113 -2.28 -20.23 -2.99
N GLY A 114 -2.47 -19.42 -4.02
CA GLY A 114 -3.53 -18.43 -4.10
C GLY A 114 -4.91 -19.05 -4.31
N PRO A 115 -5.95 -18.23 -4.17
CA PRO A 115 -7.33 -18.68 -4.36
C PRO A 115 -7.62 -19.04 -5.81
N VAL A 116 -8.43 -20.09 -6.00
CA VAL A 116 -9.00 -20.51 -7.27
C VAL A 116 -10.45 -20.02 -7.30
N ALA A 117 -10.75 -19.08 -8.17
CA ALA A 117 -12.11 -18.59 -8.34
C ALA A 117 -12.93 -19.54 -9.24
N VAL A 118 -14.12 -19.87 -8.82
CA VAL A 118 -15.13 -20.60 -9.59
C VAL A 118 -16.31 -19.67 -9.82
N THR A 119 -16.68 -19.53 -11.08
CA THR A 119 -17.86 -18.81 -11.53
C THR A 119 -18.67 -19.70 -12.46
N ASP A 120 -19.92 -19.35 -12.76
CA ASP A 120 -20.81 -20.13 -13.64
C ASP A 120 -20.19 -20.48 -14.99
N THR A 121 -19.22 -19.71 -15.46
CA THR A 121 -18.63 -19.84 -16.79
C THR A 121 -17.17 -20.28 -16.78
N THR A 122 -16.46 -20.15 -15.64
CA THR A 122 -15.00 -20.39 -15.60
C THR A 122 -14.55 -20.94 -14.26
N VAL A 123 -13.56 -21.84 -14.35
CA VAL A 123 -12.77 -22.31 -13.20
C VAL A 123 -11.33 -21.85 -13.41
N ALA A 124 -10.78 -21.13 -12.44
CA ALA A 124 -9.40 -20.67 -12.52
C ALA A 124 -8.44 -21.87 -12.44
N GLN A 125 -7.35 -21.80 -13.20
CA GLN A 125 -6.32 -22.83 -13.28
C GLN A 125 -5.19 -22.54 -12.29
N GLY A 126 -4.50 -23.60 -11.87
CA GLY A 126 -3.26 -23.53 -11.13
C GLY A 126 -2.10 -24.07 -11.94
N VAL A 127 -0.88 -23.65 -11.64
CA VAL A 127 0.34 -24.17 -12.25
C VAL A 127 1.30 -24.64 -11.16
N ILE A 128 1.87 -25.82 -11.34
CA ILE A 128 2.94 -26.36 -10.51
C ILE A 128 4.18 -26.58 -11.33
N ASN A 129 5.36 -26.44 -10.72
CA ASN A 129 6.61 -26.80 -11.34
C ASN A 129 7.03 -28.22 -10.94
N LEU A 130 7.38 -29.04 -11.92
CA LEU A 130 7.78 -30.43 -11.76
C LEU A 130 9.27 -30.60 -12.19
N PRO A 131 10.24 -30.34 -11.30
CA PRO A 131 11.65 -30.34 -11.67
C PRO A 131 12.19 -31.72 -12.06
N SER A 132 11.52 -32.78 -11.66
CA SER A 132 11.85 -34.20 -11.97
C SER A 132 10.73 -34.94 -12.67
N GLY A 133 9.70 -34.23 -13.15
CA GLY A 133 8.48 -34.85 -13.63
C GLY A 133 7.64 -35.45 -12.48
N ALA A 134 6.62 -36.16 -12.85
CA ALA A 134 5.75 -36.89 -11.90
C ALA A 134 5.33 -38.23 -12.46
N ASP A 135 5.35 -39.29 -11.65
CA ASP A 135 4.73 -40.59 -11.95
C ASP A 135 3.21 -40.51 -11.80
N GLY A 136 2.75 -39.58 -10.98
CA GLY A 136 1.34 -39.28 -10.76
C GLY A 136 1.15 -38.10 -9.85
N ILE A 137 0.02 -37.43 -10.03
CA ILE A 137 -0.33 -36.21 -9.25
C ILE A 137 -1.74 -36.46 -8.68
N LYS A 138 -1.88 -36.26 -7.37
CA LYS A 138 -3.20 -36.21 -6.72
C LYS A 138 -3.57 -34.77 -6.50
N LEU A 139 -4.48 -34.23 -7.30
CA LEU A 139 -5.07 -32.91 -7.11
C LEU A 139 -6.24 -33.02 -6.12
N GLN A 140 -6.21 -32.19 -5.09
CA GLN A 140 -7.28 -32.04 -4.12
C GLN A 140 -7.77 -30.58 -4.15
N VAL A 141 -9.08 -30.41 -4.19
CA VAL A 141 -9.73 -29.09 -4.22
C VAL A 141 -10.50 -28.92 -2.91
N PHE A 142 -10.21 -27.85 -2.20
CA PHE A 142 -10.84 -27.51 -0.93
C PHE A 142 -11.65 -26.23 -1.10
N ASN A 143 -12.79 -26.13 -0.41
CA ASN A 143 -13.56 -24.89 -0.34
C ASN A 143 -12.94 -23.90 0.68
N ASP A 144 -13.57 -22.73 0.83
CA ASP A 144 -13.20 -21.67 1.79
C ASP A 144 -13.21 -22.13 3.26
N LYS A 145 -13.98 -23.20 3.58
CA LYS A 145 -14.06 -23.79 4.91
C LYS A 145 -13.05 -24.92 5.14
N GLY A 146 -12.19 -25.20 4.15
CA GLY A 146 -11.21 -26.28 4.22
C GLY A 146 -11.80 -27.68 4.03
N VAL A 147 -13.03 -27.79 3.53
CA VAL A 147 -13.67 -29.10 3.23
C VAL A 147 -13.22 -29.54 1.83
N LEU A 148 -12.81 -30.80 1.73
CA LEU A 148 -12.47 -31.44 0.45
C LEU A 148 -13.73 -31.54 -0.43
N VAL A 149 -13.66 -30.97 -1.63
CA VAL A 149 -14.77 -30.93 -2.61
C VAL A 149 -14.53 -31.94 -3.75
N ARG A 150 -13.26 -32.00 -4.19
CA ARG A 150 -12.86 -32.91 -5.30
C ARG A 150 -11.49 -33.50 -5.03
N SER A 151 -11.33 -34.76 -5.39
CA SER A 151 -10.05 -35.48 -5.45
C SER A 151 -9.89 -36.11 -6.82
N GLN A 152 -8.85 -35.69 -7.56
CA GLN A 152 -8.59 -36.16 -8.91
C GLN A 152 -7.17 -36.73 -9.00
N ILE A 153 -7.02 -37.88 -9.68
CA ILE A 153 -5.72 -38.46 -9.98
C ILE A 153 -5.36 -38.14 -11.43
N ILE A 154 -4.20 -37.54 -11.61
CA ILE A 154 -3.62 -37.20 -12.89
C ILE A 154 -2.41 -38.12 -13.09
N GLY A 155 -2.30 -38.74 -14.25
CA GLY A 155 -1.22 -39.68 -14.57
C GLY A 155 0.15 -39.02 -14.67
N ALA A 156 1.12 -39.75 -15.17
CA ALA A 156 2.49 -39.30 -15.31
C ALA A 156 2.60 -38.02 -16.14
N GLN A 157 3.47 -37.08 -15.69
CA GLN A 157 3.73 -35.80 -16.34
C GLN A 157 5.24 -35.57 -16.53
N PRO A 158 5.64 -34.97 -17.63
CA PRO A 158 7.04 -34.67 -17.89
C PRO A 158 7.58 -33.58 -16.97
N VAL A 159 8.90 -33.39 -17.01
CA VAL A 159 9.59 -32.28 -16.34
C VAL A 159 9.12 -30.94 -16.91
N GLY A 160 8.90 -29.95 -16.05
CA GLY A 160 8.50 -28.59 -16.40
C GLY A 160 7.26 -28.12 -15.66
N ASP A 161 6.68 -27.03 -16.16
CA ASP A 161 5.46 -26.48 -15.61
C ASP A 161 4.25 -27.26 -16.09
N PHE A 162 3.39 -27.64 -15.16
CA PHE A 162 2.16 -28.38 -15.43
C PHE A 162 0.93 -27.62 -14.95
N THR A 163 -0.05 -27.48 -15.83
CA THR A 163 -1.31 -26.79 -15.52
C THR A 163 -2.29 -27.77 -14.88
N LEU A 164 -2.69 -27.46 -13.66
CA LEU A 164 -3.76 -28.15 -12.95
C LEU A 164 -5.10 -27.58 -13.42
N ALA A 165 -5.93 -28.43 -14.01
CA ALA A 165 -7.27 -28.07 -14.43
C ALA A 165 -8.29 -28.89 -13.62
N TRP A 166 -9.29 -28.21 -13.10
CA TRP A 166 -10.47 -28.79 -12.47
C TRP A 166 -11.70 -28.49 -13.32
N ASP A 167 -12.58 -29.44 -13.43
CA ASP A 167 -13.84 -29.38 -14.20
C ASP A 167 -14.95 -28.58 -13.50
N GLY A 168 -14.71 -28.08 -12.27
CA GLY A 168 -15.73 -27.41 -11.47
C GLY A 168 -16.77 -28.34 -10.84
N MET A 169 -16.55 -29.66 -10.91
CA MET A 169 -17.49 -30.65 -10.35
C MET A 169 -16.99 -31.20 -9.01
N THR A 170 -17.92 -31.47 -8.10
CA THR A 170 -17.63 -32.13 -6.84
C THR A 170 -17.40 -33.62 -7.07
N ASP A 171 -16.88 -34.37 -6.05
CA ASP A 171 -16.78 -35.85 -6.11
C ASP A 171 -18.16 -36.52 -6.26
N GLY A 172 -19.23 -35.86 -5.86
CA GLY A 172 -20.61 -36.31 -6.04
C GLY A 172 -21.18 -36.06 -7.45
N GLY A 173 -20.40 -35.47 -8.37
CA GLY A 173 -20.84 -35.17 -9.74
C GLY A 173 -21.75 -33.95 -9.87
N ALA A 174 -21.94 -33.17 -8.82
CA ALA A 174 -22.66 -31.90 -8.87
C ALA A 174 -21.71 -30.74 -9.19
N ALA A 175 -22.21 -29.67 -9.86
CA ALA A 175 -21.43 -28.46 -10.05
C ALA A 175 -21.09 -27.84 -8.68
N ALA A 176 -19.84 -27.42 -8.52
CA ALA A 176 -19.40 -26.71 -7.32
C ALA A 176 -20.03 -25.32 -7.31
N PRO A 177 -20.52 -24.82 -6.16
CA PRO A 177 -21.04 -23.48 -6.06
C PRO A 177 -20.00 -22.41 -6.45
N ASN A 178 -20.47 -21.28 -6.95
CA ASN A 178 -19.60 -20.14 -7.18
C ASN A 178 -18.92 -19.71 -5.88
N GLY A 179 -17.62 -19.47 -5.94
CA GLY A 179 -16.86 -19.15 -4.75
C GLY A 179 -15.36 -19.28 -4.93
N THR A 180 -14.69 -19.31 -3.80
CA THR A 180 -13.24 -19.39 -3.71
C THR A 180 -12.83 -20.77 -3.20
N TYR A 181 -11.92 -21.40 -3.92
CA TYR A 181 -11.37 -22.72 -3.63
C TYR A 181 -9.87 -22.66 -3.51
N ARG A 182 -9.26 -23.76 -3.07
CA ARG A 182 -7.81 -23.90 -2.99
C ARG A 182 -7.39 -25.26 -3.54
N TYR A 183 -6.36 -25.25 -4.36
CA TYR A 183 -5.72 -26.46 -4.88
C TYR A 183 -4.60 -26.93 -3.96
N VAL A 184 -4.50 -28.23 -3.77
CA VAL A 184 -3.36 -28.90 -3.15
C VAL A 184 -2.96 -30.05 -4.08
N ALA A 185 -1.71 -30.03 -4.55
CA ALA A 185 -1.17 -31.07 -5.41
C ALA A 185 -0.18 -31.93 -4.61
N ASN A 186 -0.44 -33.23 -4.53
CA ASN A 186 0.53 -34.20 -4.03
C ASN A 186 1.15 -34.91 -5.23
N VAL A 187 2.43 -34.69 -5.45
CA VAL A 187 3.20 -35.23 -6.59
C VAL A 187 4.03 -36.42 -6.13
N ASN A 188 3.86 -37.55 -6.80
CA ASN A 188 4.74 -38.69 -6.66
C ASN A 188 5.77 -38.69 -7.81
N SER A 189 7.06 -38.68 -7.45
CA SER A 189 8.15 -38.81 -8.42
C SER A 189 9.22 -39.73 -7.87
N GLY A 190 9.47 -40.85 -8.57
CA GLY A 190 10.45 -41.86 -8.16
C GLY A 190 10.13 -42.47 -6.77
N GLY A 191 8.86 -42.66 -6.44
CA GLY A 191 8.43 -43.16 -5.13
C GLY A 191 8.46 -42.19 -3.99
N LYS A 192 8.83 -40.89 -4.23
CA LYS A 192 8.83 -39.84 -3.24
C LYS A 192 7.64 -38.91 -3.46
N VAL A 193 6.86 -38.68 -2.41
CA VAL A 193 5.73 -37.74 -2.43
C VAL A 193 6.18 -36.35 -1.97
N SER A 194 5.81 -35.34 -2.72
CA SER A 194 6.02 -33.93 -2.39
C SER A 194 4.75 -33.12 -2.63
N THR A 195 4.64 -31.97 -1.99
CA THR A 195 3.52 -31.04 -2.16
C THR A 195 4.08 -29.71 -2.66
N PRO A 196 4.24 -29.54 -3.97
CA PRO A 196 4.73 -28.30 -4.53
C PRO A 196 3.71 -27.16 -4.34
N THR A 197 4.20 -25.94 -4.31
CA THR A 197 3.37 -24.73 -4.32
C THR A 197 2.55 -24.68 -5.61
N VAL A 198 1.26 -24.42 -5.49
CA VAL A 198 0.37 -24.22 -6.63
C VAL A 198 0.26 -22.72 -6.90
N ASN A 199 0.82 -22.26 -8.01
CA ASN A 199 0.68 -20.90 -8.46
C ASN A 199 -0.66 -20.71 -9.17
N THR A 200 -1.50 -19.82 -8.67
CA THR A 200 -2.75 -19.42 -9.31
C THR A 200 -2.60 -18.04 -9.92
N TYR A 201 -3.46 -17.71 -10.88
CA TYR A 201 -3.43 -16.42 -11.54
C TYR A 201 -4.65 -15.61 -11.15
N ALA A 202 -4.41 -14.39 -10.64
CA ALA A 202 -5.45 -13.46 -10.25
C ALA A 202 -5.29 -12.14 -10.97
N THR A 203 -6.39 -11.58 -11.44
CA THR A 203 -6.40 -10.22 -11.99
C THR A 203 -6.47 -9.22 -10.85
N VAL A 204 -5.53 -8.29 -10.82
CA VAL A 204 -5.51 -7.21 -9.83
C VAL A 204 -6.69 -6.28 -10.07
N ARG A 205 -7.59 -6.19 -9.12
CA ARG A 205 -8.69 -5.22 -9.10
C ARG A 205 -8.40 -4.14 -8.07
N LEU A 206 -8.90 -2.93 -8.29
CA LEU A 206 -8.81 -1.86 -7.30
C LEU A 206 -9.57 -2.30 -6.04
N SER A 207 -8.83 -2.61 -4.98
CA SER A 207 -9.38 -2.72 -3.64
C SER A 207 -9.03 -1.45 -2.89
N LEU A 208 -10.02 -0.66 -2.51
CA LEU A 208 -9.85 0.42 -1.54
C LEU A 208 -9.61 -0.26 -0.19
N ILE A 209 -8.32 -0.48 0.12
CA ILE A 209 -7.93 -0.84 1.49
C ILE A 209 -8.10 0.43 2.30
N HIS A 210 -9.16 0.45 3.08
CA HIS A 210 -9.36 1.47 4.10
C HIS A 210 -8.32 1.19 5.21
N ILE A 211 -7.24 1.95 5.18
CA ILE A 211 -6.28 2.00 6.28
C ILE A 211 -6.79 3.01 7.31
#